data_b962945ac439ead426a02111a95ca398
#
_entry.id   b962945ac439ead426a02111a95ca398
#
_cell.length_a   1.000
_cell.length_b   1.000
_cell.length_c   1.000
_cell.angle_alpha   90.00
_cell.angle_beta   90.00
_cell.angle_gamma   90.00
#
_symmetry.space_group_name_H-M   'P 1'
#
loop_
_entity.id
_entity.type
_entity.pdbx_description
1 polymer ?
#
loop_
_entity_poly.entity_id
_entity_poly.type
_entity_poly.pdbx_seq_one_letter_code
_entity_poly.pdbx_strand_id
1 'polypeptide(L)'
;MFKSRRYTAFANVATDYVTLAEAKQHLRVTASDDDSYISGLISMALDACSNYLGYSVRKGTAKYGFDSFTGQPALVNPVNGLNIPSGNYLRVNSRVLAVNSVSYVNDSQAVTAFDGSDWIVAPDPMGNYSRNIFINTSPASITDDTIKYIVEVSEGFNPVGTSSVDPDTIFPMAIKHAALLLVGQYYDNRNAVIVGTNNAPMGLGFEYLLDPYKIQIIL
;
A
#
# COMPACT_ATOMS: atom_id res chain seq x y z
N MET A 1 5.21 6.22 -17.53
CA MET A 1 3.95 6.27 -16.78
C MET A 1 3.73 4.95 -16.03
N PHE A 2 3.11 4.94 -14.84
CA PHE A 2 2.79 3.69 -14.12
C PHE A 2 1.85 2.79 -14.92
N LYS A 3 2.17 1.52 -15.11
CA LYS A 3 1.34 0.56 -15.86
C LYS A 3 0.78 -0.59 -15.03
N SER A 4 1.53 -1.05 -14.03
CA SER A 4 1.10 -2.22 -13.26
C SER A 4 1.62 -2.22 -11.83
N ARG A 5 0.84 -2.80 -10.93
CA ARG A 5 1.25 -3.12 -9.57
C ARG A 5 0.97 -4.61 -9.30
N ARG A 6 1.94 -5.29 -8.74
CA ARG A 6 1.80 -6.69 -8.36
C ARG A 6 2.35 -6.90 -6.96
N TYR A 7 1.53 -7.40 -6.06
CA TYR A 7 1.99 -7.91 -4.78
C TYR A 7 2.73 -9.22 -4.96
N THR A 8 3.88 -9.33 -4.31
CA THR A 8 4.71 -10.55 -4.35
C THR A 8 4.64 -11.33 -3.05
N ALA A 9 4.53 -10.65 -1.91
CA ALA A 9 4.43 -11.29 -0.61
C ALA A 9 3.84 -10.34 0.44
N PHE A 10 3.17 -10.90 1.45
CA PHE A 10 2.86 -10.20 2.70
C PHE A 10 3.84 -10.67 3.77
N ALA A 11 4.39 -9.75 4.55
CA ALA A 11 5.31 -10.06 5.63
C ALA A 11 4.59 -10.63 6.85
N ASN A 12 3.30 -10.28 7.04
CA ASN A 12 2.51 -10.61 8.21
C ASN A 12 1.14 -11.15 7.82
N VAL A 13 0.58 -12.04 8.64
CA VAL A 13 -0.80 -12.52 8.47
C VAL A 13 -1.82 -11.47 8.92
N ALA A 14 -3.08 -11.61 8.50
CA ALA A 14 -4.13 -10.63 8.81
C ALA A 14 -4.37 -10.47 10.33
N THR A 15 -4.27 -11.57 11.07
CA THR A 15 -4.48 -11.60 12.52
C THR A 15 -3.39 -10.89 13.34
N ASP A 16 -2.27 -10.49 12.72
CA ASP A 16 -1.27 -9.63 13.38
C ASP A 16 -1.76 -8.17 13.48
N TYR A 17 -2.71 -7.77 12.65
CA TYR A 17 -3.28 -6.41 12.60
C TYR A 17 -4.57 -6.30 13.41
N VAL A 18 -5.45 -7.27 13.28
CA VAL A 18 -6.69 -7.44 14.04
C VAL A 18 -6.71 -8.87 14.56
N THR A 19 -6.53 -9.04 15.85
CA THR A 19 -6.48 -10.36 16.45
C THR A 19 -7.86 -11.03 16.46
N LEU A 20 -7.88 -12.36 16.44
CA LEU A 20 -9.12 -13.11 16.60
C LEU A 20 -9.86 -12.77 17.89
N ALA A 21 -9.11 -12.54 18.97
CA ALA A 21 -9.69 -12.16 20.27
C ALA A 21 -10.40 -10.80 20.22
N GLU A 22 -9.78 -9.80 19.56
CA GLU A 22 -10.41 -8.48 19.37
C GLU A 22 -11.67 -8.57 18.50
N ALA A 23 -11.63 -9.36 17.42
CA ALA A 23 -12.78 -9.57 16.56
C ALA A 23 -13.92 -10.28 17.31
N LYS A 24 -13.62 -11.35 18.07
CA LYS A 24 -14.61 -12.05 18.91
C LYS A 24 -15.20 -11.12 20.00
N GLN A 25 -14.36 -10.29 20.63
CA GLN A 25 -14.83 -9.30 21.60
C GLN A 25 -15.79 -8.30 20.95
N HIS A 26 -15.45 -7.80 19.75
CA HIS A 26 -16.30 -6.89 18.99
C HIS A 26 -17.64 -7.52 18.63
N LEU A 27 -17.63 -8.77 18.19
CA LEU A 27 -18.81 -9.57 17.84
C LEU A 27 -19.60 -10.10 19.07
N ARG A 28 -19.04 -10.01 20.27
CA ARG A 28 -19.56 -10.62 21.49
C ARG A 28 -19.72 -12.15 21.40
N VAL A 29 -18.81 -12.79 20.66
CA VAL A 29 -18.77 -14.24 20.47
C VAL A 29 -17.74 -14.83 21.41
N THR A 30 -18.17 -15.83 22.21
CA THR A 30 -17.28 -16.55 23.15
C THR A 30 -16.95 -17.97 22.71
N ALA A 31 -17.84 -18.60 21.91
CA ALA A 31 -17.64 -19.94 21.37
C ALA A 31 -16.52 -19.98 20.35
N SER A 32 -15.88 -21.14 20.17
CA SER A 32 -14.77 -21.34 19.23
C SER A 32 -15.23 -21.90 17.86
N ASP A 33 -16.49 -22.22 17.71
CA ASP A 33 -17.01 -22.88 16.50
C ASP A 33 -16.84 -22.04 15.24
N ASP A 34 -16.90 -20.71 15.38
CA ASP A 34 -16.77 -19.75 14.27
C ASP A 34 -15.33 -19.18 14.13
N ASP A 35 -14.35 -19.64 14.89
CA ASP A 35 -13.00 -19.02 14.93
C ASP A 35 -12.34 -18.98 13.55
N SER A 36 -12.43 -20.04 12.77
CA SER A 36 -11.90 -20.11 11.40
C SER A 36 -12.63 -19.15 10.46
N TYR A 37 -13.96 -19.07 10.59
CA TYR A 37 -14.78 -18.17 9.81
C TYR A 37 -14.44 -16.70 10.12
N ILE A 38 -14.39 -16.33 11.39
CA ILE A 38 -14.02 -14.97 11.85
C ILE A 38 -12.62 -14.59 11.35
N SER A 39 -11.66 -15.52 11.40
CA SER A 39 -10.31 -15.27 10.86
C SER A 39 -10.32 -14.96 9.35
N GLY A 40 -11.19 -15.64 8.59
CA GLY A 40 -11.43 -15.34 7.18
C GLY A 40 -12.02 -13.94 6.97
N LEU A 41 -12.99 -13.56 7.82
CA LEU A 41 -13.61 -12.23 7.76
C LEU A 41 -12.62 -11.10 8.08
N ILE A 42 -11.68 -11.32 9.01
CA ILE A 42 -10.59 -10.36 9.30
C ILE A 42 -9.77 -10.11 8.05
N SER A 43 -9.37 -11.17 7.33
CA SER A 43 -8.61 -11.03 6.09
C SER A 43 -9.39 -10.24 5.03
N MET A 44 -10.67 -10.57 4.84
CA MET A 44 -11.55 -9.90 3.89
C MET A 44 -11.76 -8.42 4.23
N ALA A 45 -11.93 -8.10 5.52
CA ALA A 45 -12.09 -6.73 5.98
C ALA A 45 -10.84 -5.88 5.73
N LEU A 46 -9.63 -6.42 5.98
CA LEU A 46 -8.37 -5.72 5.71
C LEU A 46 -8.13 -5.54 4.20
N ASP A 47 -8.55 -6.50 3.38
CA ASP A 47 -8.49 -6.37 1.93
C ASP A 47 -9.47 -5.29 1.42
N ALA A 48 -10.67 -5.21 2.01
CA ALA A 48 -11.63 -4.14 1.71
C ALA A 48 -11.07 -2.75 2.09
N CYS A 49 -10.45 -2.62 3.26
CA CYS A 49 -9.75 -1.39 3.66
C CYS A 49 -8.64 -1.03 2.65
N SER A 50 -7.84 -2.02 2.23
CA SER A 50 -6.76 -1.82 1.26
C SER A 50 -7.30 -1.34 -0.09
N ASN A 51 -8.41 -1.93 -0.56
CA ASN A 51 -9.04 -1.54 -1.83
C ASN A 51 -9.60 -0.12 -1.76
N TYR A 52 -10.20 0.26 -0.64
CA TYR A 52 -10.72 1.62 -0.44
C TYR A 52 -9.61 2.67 -0.40
N LEU A 53 -8.50 2.37 0.25
CA LEU A 53 -7.34 3.26 0.38
C LEU A 53 -6.47 3.32 -0.88
N GLY A 54 -6.58 2.30 -1.76
CA GLY A 54 -5.77 2.20 -2.96
C GLY A 54 -4.34 1.67 -2.74
N TYR A 55 -4.00 1.25 -1.53
CA TYR A 55 -2.72 0.62 -1.18
C TYR A 55 -2.93 -0.46 -0.10
N SER A 56 -1.94 -1.33 0.08
CA SER A 56 -2.05 -2.36 1.12
C SER A 56 -1.95 -1.78 2.51
N VAL A 57 -2.92 -2.13 3.38
CA VAL A 57 -2.83 -1.79 4.80
C VAL A 57 -1.89 -2.75 5.54
N ARG A 58 -1.72 -3.97 5.04
CA ARG A 58 -0.76 -4.94 5.58
C ARG A 58 0.62 -4.71 4.98
N LYS A 59 1.66 -4.84 5.79
CA LYS A 59 3.03 -4.77 5.30
C LYS A 59 3.30 -5.89 4.30
N GLY A 60 3.79 -5.51 3.14
CA GLY A 60 4.08 -6.45 2.07
C GLY A 60 5.08 -5.88 1.08
N THR A 61 5.51 -6.73 0.16
CA THR A 61 6.36 -6.34 -0.96
C THR A 61 5.51 -6.24 -2.21
N ALA A 62 5.65 -5.13 -2.92
CA ALA A 62 4.97 -4.89 -4.19
C ALA A 62 5.96 -4.49 -5.27
N LYS A 63 5.68 -4.91 -6.51
CA LYS A 63 6.42 -4.51 -7.71
C LYS A 63 5.57 -3.57 -8.53
N TYR A 64 6.16 -2.45 -8.89
CA TYR A 64 5.56 -1.42 -9.76
C TYR A 64 6.27 -1.40 -11.09
N GLY A 65 5.51 -1.57 -12.17
CA GLY A 65 6.02 -1.50 -13.53
C GLY A 65 5.74 -0.15 -14.19
N PHE A 66 6.73 0.40 -14.85
CA PHE A 66 6.65 1.67 -15.57
C PHE A 66 7.17 1.52 -16.99
N ASP A 67 6.50 2.17 -17.94
CA ASP A 67 6.93 2.23 -19.35
C ASP A 67 7.81 3.44 -19.65
N SER A 68 7.65 4.49 -18.86
CA SER A 68 8.36 5.76 -19.05
C SER A 68 8.52 6.47 -17.71
N PHE A 69 9.44 7.41 -17.68
CA PHE A 69 9.58 8.32 -16.56
C PHE A 69 8.38 9.25 -16.44
N THR A 70 8.06 9.64 -15.22
CA THR A 70 7.12 10.71 -14.95
C THR A 70 7.87 12.02 -15.21
N GLY A 71 7.74 12.57 -16.42
CA GLY A 71 8.36 13.84 -16.74
C GLY A 71 7.64 14.98 -16.02
N GLN A 72 8.30 15.58 -15.04
CA GLN A 72 8.01 16.94 -14.57
C GLN A 72 9.33 17.64 -14.32
N PRO A 73 9.42 18.94 -14.67
CA PRO A 73 10.61 19.72 -14.37
C PRO A 73 10.80 19.74 -12.86
N ALA A 74 12.06 19.74 -12.44
CA ALA A 74 12.48 19.88 -11.08
C ALA A 74 11.66 20.95 -10.35
N LEU A 75 10.90 20.54 -9.37
CA LEU A 75 10.60 21.45 -8.28
C LEU A 75 11.94 21.66 -7.56
N VAL A 76 12.59 22.75 -7.94
CA VAL A 76 13.79 23.25 -7.29
C VAL A 76 13.38 23.71 -5.91
N ASN A 77 13.34 22.79 -4.96
CA ASN A 77 13.43 23.12 -3.56
C ASN A 77 14.38 22.11 -2.93
N PRO A 78 15.57 22.53 -2.52
CA PRO A 78 16.46 21.69 -1.76
C PRO A 78 15.84 21.47 -0.37
N VAL A 79 15.02 20.42 -0.24
CA VAL A 79 14.66 19.92 1.07
C VAL A 79 15.92 19.24 1.61
N ASN A 80 16.52 19.84 2.64
CA ASN A 80 17.66 19.31 3.37
C ASN A 80 19.00 19.18 2.59
N GLY A 81 19.30 20.06 1.64
CA GLY A 81 20.61 20.06 0.98
C GLY A 81 20.84 18.92 -0.03
N LEU A 82 19.85 18.11 -0.29
CA LEU A 82 19.88 17.12 -1.36
C LEU A 82 19.67 17.86 -2.70
N ASN A 83 20.69 17.88 -3.54
CA ASN A 83 20.53 18.20 -4.95
C ASN A 83 19.67 17.12 -5.59
N ILE A 84 18.36 17.38 -5.74
CA ILE A 84 17.48 16.53 -6.51
C ILE A 84 17.77 16.84 -7.98
N PRO A 85 18.30 15.90 -8.75
CA PRO A 85 18.57 16.15 -10.16
C PRO A 85 17.28 16.55 -10.88
N SER A 86 17.36 17.57 -11.72
CA SER A 86 16.33 17.83 -12.71
C SER A 86 16.34 16.67 -13.69
N GLY A 87 15.46 15.73 -13.58
CA GLY A 87 15.52 14.55 -14.42
C GLY A 87 14.34 13.62 -14.26
N ASN A 88 14.40 12.59 -15.00
CA ASN A 88 13.43 11.52 -15.10
C ASN A 88 13.30 10.80 -13.75
N TYR A 89 12.09 10.74 -13.21
CA TYR A 89 11.81 10.00 -12.01
C TYR A 89 10.63 9.04 -12.17
N LEU A 90 10.63 7.99 -11.39
CA LEU A 90 9.52 7.06 -11.25
C LEU A 90 8.77 7.39 -9.95
N ARG A 91 7.47 7.61 -10.03
CA ARG A 91 6.65 7.91 -8.86
C ARG A 91 5.84 6.70 -8.44
N VAL A 92 6.09 6.23 -7.23
CA VAL A 92 5.29 5.21 -6.59
C VAL A 92 4.27 5.89 -5.67
N ASN A 93 3.01 5.91 -6.11
CA ASN A 93 1.89 6.45 -5.35
C ASN A 93 1.33 5.35 -4.43
N SER A 94 2.03 5.09 -3.35
CA SER A 94 1.63 4.12 -2.33
C SER A 94 2.23 4.51 -0.98
N ARG A 95 1.81 3.83 0.08
CA ARG A 95 2.43 3.98 1.40
C ARG A 95 3.73 3.19 1.43
N VAL A 96 4.78 3.77 0.85
CA VAL A 96 6.09 3.14 0.73
C VAL A 96 6.88 3.31 2.02
N LEU A 97 7.23 2.19 2.65
CA LEU A 97 8.12 2.13 3.81
C LEU A 97 9.59 2.14 3.38
N ALA A 98 9.92 1.37 2.35
CA ALA A 98 11.26 1.31 1.79
C ALA A 98 11.22 0.95 0.30
N VAL A 99 12.19 1.44 -0.46
CA VAL A 99 12.48 0.98 -1.82
C VAL A 99 13.54 -0.11 -1.71
N ASN A 100 13.19 -1.33 -2.12
CA ASN A 100 14.05 -2.50 -1.96
C ASN A 100 15.03 -2.63 -3.14
N SER A 101 14.51 -2.45 -4.37
CA SER A 101 15.33 -2.51 -5.58
C SER A 101 14.69 -1.72 -6.72
N VAL A 102 15.52 -1.26 -7.62
CA VAL A 102 15.13 -0.68 -8.91
C VAL A 102 15.80 -1.49 -10.01
N SER A 103 15.03 -1.88 -11.01
CA SER A 103 15.50 -2.70 -12.12
C SER A 103 14.96 -2.16 -13.44
N TYR A 104 15.60 -2.52 -14.51
CA TYR A 104 15.12 -2.24 -15.86
C TYR A 104 15.07 -3.54 -16.69
N VAL A 105 14.25 -3.51 -17.73
CA VAL A 105 14.16 -4.60 -18.70
C VAL A 105 15.03 -4.23 -19.90
N ASN A 106 16.04 -5.03 -20.19
CA ASN A 106 16.94 -4.82 -21.31
C ASN A 106 16.36 -5.35 -22.63
N ASP A 107 17.05 -5.10 -23.75
CA ASP A 107 16.63 -5.52 -25.09
C ASP A 107 16.44 -7.03 -25.25
N SER A 108 17.09 -7.82 -24.42
CA SER A 108 16.93 -9.28 -24.37
C SER A 108 15.75 -9.72 -23.48
N GLN A 109 14.91 -8.78 -23.02
CA GLN A 109 13.82 -9.01 -22.08
C GLN A 109 14.28 -9.57 -20.72
N ALA A 110 15.54 -9.43 -20.38
CA ALA A 110 16.06 -9.79 -19.08
C ALA A 110 15.94 -8.62 -18.10
N VAL A 111 15.55 -8.94 -16.83
CA VAL A 111 15.49 -7.97 -15.76
C VAL A 111 16.88 -7.77 -15.18
N THR A 112 17.39 -6.55 -15.25
CA THR A 112 18.71 -6.16 -14.71
C THR A 112 18.51 -5.16 -13.58
N ALA A 113 19.11 -5.39 -12.43
CA ALA A 113 19.06 -4.46 -11.32
C ALA A 113 20.02 -3.27 -11.57
N PHE A 114 19.61 -2.09 -11.11
CA PHE A 114 20.51 -0.95 -10.98
C PHE A 114 21.35 -1.11 -9.71
N ASP A 115 22.60 -0.65 -9.75
CA ASP A 115 23.41 -0.53 -8.54
C ASP A 115 22.83 0.55 -7.62
N GLY A 116 23.06 0.40 -6.31
CA GLY A 116 22.50 1.32 -5.32
C GLY A 116 22.95 2.79 -5.47
N SER A 117 24.02 3.06 -6.22
CA SER A 117 24.50 4.39 -6.56
C SER A 117 23.78 5.01 -7.78
N ASP A 118 23.09 4.20 -8.59
CA ASP A 118 22.45 4.64 -9.83
C ASP A 118 21.08 5.29 -9.60
N TRP A 119 20.54 5.22 -8.41
CA TRP A 119 19.25 5.79 -8.10
C TRP A 119 19.19 6.41 -6.71
N ILE A 120 18.32 7.39 -6.54
CA ILE A 120 18.09 8.12 -5.29
C ILE A 120 16.60 8.14 -5.01
N VAL A 121 16.22 7.89 -3.76
CA VAL A 121 14.84 8.02 -3.28
C VAL A 121 14.65 9.37 -2.62
N ALA A 122 13.72 10.15 -3.12
CA ALA A 122 13.28 11.35 -2.45
C ALA A 122 11.86 11.15 -1.88
N PRO A 123 11.60 11.59 -0.65
CA PRO A 123 10.26 11.62 -0.11
C PRO A 123 9.39 12.60 -0.92
N ASP A 124 8.08 12.37 -0.92
CA ASP A 124 7.15 13.35 -1.46
C ASP A 124 7.20 14.62 -0.57
N PRO A 125 7.46 15.80 -1.16
CA PRO A 125 7.51 17.06 -0.41
C PRO A 125 6.18 17.43 0.27
N MET A 126 5.07 16.81 -0.12
CA MET A 126 3.75 17.00 0.49
C MET A 126 3.53 16.15 1.75
N GLY A 127 4.56 15.43 2.23
CA GLY A 127 4.47 14.58 3.41
C GLY A 127 3.70 13.28 3.20
N ASN A 128 3.29 12.99 1.97
CA ASN A 128 2.71 11.69 1.62
C ASN A 128 3.79 10.61 1.67
N TYR A 129 3.39 9.37 1.94
CA TYR A 129 4.32 8.22 1.92
C TYR A 129 4.73 7.78 0.51
N SER A 130 4.25 8.47 -0.53
CA SER A 130 4.71 8.30 -1.91
C SER A 130 6.21 8.56 -2.02
N ARG A 131 6.87 7.88 -2.94
CA ARG A 131 8.31 8.04 -3.18
C ARG A 131 8.56 8.38 -4.63
N ASN A 132 9.46 9.34 -4.83
CA ASN A 132 10.02 9.66 -6.13
C ASN A 132 11.41 9.00 -6.22
N ILE A 133 11.60 8.16 -7.20
CA ILE A 133 12.85 7.44 -7.46
C ILE A 133 13.51 8.09 -8.68
N PHE A 134 14.61 8.78 -8.44
CA PHE A 134 15.42 9.41 -9.49
C PHE A 134 16.46 8.41 -9.95
N ILE A 135 16.61 8.24 -11.25
CA ILE A 135 17.61 7.37 -11.85
C ILE A 135 18.69 8.26 -12.45
N ASN A 136 19.90 8.12 -11.93
CA ASN A 136 21.06 8.94 -12.30
C ASN A 136 21.69 8.45 -13.60
N THR A 137 21.58 7.16 -13.88
CA THR A 137 22.24 6.51 -15.03
C THR A 137 21.18 5.98 -15.98
N SER A 138 21.20 6.42 -17.22
CA SER A 138 20.32 5.86 -18.25
C SER A 138 20.93 4.57 -18.78
N PRO A 139 20.21 3.44 -18.75
CA PRO A 139 20.72 2.21 -19.38
C PRO A 139 20.91 2.41 -20.87
N ALA A 140 21.96 1.82 -21.42
CA ALA A 140 22.43 2.07 -22.79
C ALA A 140 21.43 1.67 -23.89
N SER A 141 20.47 0.81 -23.61
CA SER A 141 19.49 0.35 -24.59
C SER A 141 18.24 -0.19 -23.90
N ILE A 142 17.13 0.50 -24.11
CA ILE A 142 15.79 0.03 -23.76
C ILE A 142 14.91 0.27 -24.98
N THR A 143 14.59 -0.75 -25.73
CA THR A 143 13.90 -0.62 -27.02
C THR A 143 12.44 -1.05 -27.00
N ASP A 144 11.92 -1.61 -25.92
CA ASP A 144 10.59 -2.20 -25.94
C ASP A 144 9.50 -1.33 -25.31
N ASP A 145 8.29 -1.52 -25.84
CA ASP A 145 7.07 -0.71 -25.60
C ASP A 145 6.29 -1.10 -24.34
N THR A 146 6.70 -2.13 -23.62
CA THR A 146 5.95 -2.67 -22.50
C THR A 146 6.40 -2.06 -21.16
N ILE A 147 6.91 -2.83 -20.26
CA ILE A 147 7.40 -2.38 -18.96
C ILE A 147 8.91 -2.21 -19.04
N LYS A 148 9.39 -0.97 -18.88
CA LYS A 148 10.82 -0.65 -18.98
C LYS A 148 11.53 -0.66 -17.64
N TYR A 149 10.83 -0.24 -16.60
CA TYR A 149 11.39 -0.11 -15.26
C TYR A 149 10.52 -0.86 -14.26
N ILE A 150 11.15 -1.52 -13.29
CA ILE A 150 10.50 -2.24 -12.21
C ILE A 150 11.05 -1.71 -10.90
N VAL A 151 10.17 -1.21 -10.05
CA VAL A 151 10.51 -0.78 -8.68
C VAL A 151 9.87 -1.75 -7.70
N GLU A 152 10.70 -2.38 -6.86
CA GLU A 152 10.24 -3.21 -5.77
C GLU A 152 10.28 -2.42 -4.46
N VAL A 153 9.16 -2.37 -3.78
CA VAL A 153 9.01 -1.61 -2.54
C VAL A 153 8.42 -2.47 -1.43
N SER A 154 8.77 -2.13 -0.20
CA SER A 154 8.00 -2.54 0.98
C SER A 154 6.97 -1.46 1.27
N GLU A 155 5.69 -1.84 1.36
CA GLU A 155 4.59 -0.90 1.60
C GLU A 155 3.64 -1.40 2.68
N GLY A 156 2.73 -0.51 3.15
CA GLY A 156 1.73 -0.81 4.16
C GLY A 156 2.11 -0.29 5.54
N PHE A 157 1.59 -0.95 6.58
CA PHE A 157 1.86 -0.63 7.97
C PHE A 157 2.52 -1.81 8.69
N ASN A 158 3.29 -1.53 9.72
CA ASN A 158 3.74 -2.55 10.65
C ASN A 158 2.61 -2.92 11.61
N PRO A 159 2.50 -4.19 12.04
CA PRO A 159 1.53 -4.59 13.06
C PRO A 159 1.69 -3.79 14.37
N VAL A 160 0.61 -3.70 15.12
CA VAL A 160 0.64 -3.10 16.46
C VAL A 160 1.58 -3.91 17.37
N GLY A 161 2.39 -3.20 18.15
CA GLY A 161 3.39 -3.85 19.03
C GLY A 161 4.74 -4.14 18.36
N THR A 162 4.88 -3.86 17.06
CA THR A 162 6.20 -3.89 16.42
C THR A 162 7.04 -2.74 16.96
N SER A 163 8.27 -3.05 17.39
CA SER A 163 9.25 -2.03 17.77
C SER A 163 9.68 -1.28 16.52
N SER A 164 9.01 -0.19 16.22
CA SER A 164 9.34 0.68 15.07
C SER A 164 9.88 2.00 15.58
N VAL A 165 10.91 2.49 14.93
CA VAL A 165 11.52 3.80 15.23
C VAL A 165 10.56 4.94 14.83
N ASP A 166 9.70 4.70 13.83
CA ASP A 166 8.76 5.69 13.31
C ASP A 166 7.31 5.27 13.67
N PRO A 167 6.66 6.00 14.59
CA PRO A 167 5.28 5.70 15.01
C PRO A 167 4.29 5.73 13.85
N ASP A 168 4.53 6.56 12.85
CA ASP A 168 3.63 6.68 11.69
C ASP A 168 3.63 5.43 10.80
N THR A 169 4.61 4.54 10.98
CA THR A 169 4.64 3.25 10.26
C THR A 169 3.82 2.16 10.93
N ILE A 170 3.29 2.40 12.14
CA ILE A 170 2.47 1.45 12.89
C ILE A 170 1.02 1.49 12.39
N PHE A 171 0.37 0.33 12.38
CA PHE A 171 -1.02 0.19 11.96
C PHE A 171 -1.98 1.07 12.78
N PRO A 172 -2.69 2.04 12.16
CA PRO A 172 -3.53 2.99 12.86
C PRO A 172 -4.77 2.34 13.48
N MET A 173 -5.12 2.78 14.68
CA MET A 173 -6.31 2.29 15.39
C MET A 173 -7.62 2.61 14.63
N ALA A 174 -7.67 3.69 13.86
CA ALA A 174 -8.84 4.03 13.04
C ALA A 174 -9.07 2.98 11.93
N ILE A 175 -8.00 2.53 11.27
CA ILE A 175 -8.08 1.46 10.26
C ILE A 175 -8.46 0.13 10.92
N LYS A 176 -7.92 -0.17 12.12
CA LYS A 176 -8.31 -1.33 12.91
C LYS A 176 -9.81 -1.31 13.21
N HIS A 177 -10.33 -0.17 13.66
CA HIS A 177 -11.75 -0.03 13.99
C HIS A 177 -12.63 -0.16 12.73
N ALA A 178 -12.22 0.43 11.62
CA ALA A 178 -12.91 0.27 10.33
C ALA A 178 -12.98 -1.20 9.91
N ALA A 179 -11.88 -1.94 10.06
CA ALA A 179 -11.86 -3.37 9.78
C ALA A 179 -12.79 -4.16 10.72
N LEU A 180 -12.83 -3.84 12.01
CA LEU A 180 -13.74 -4.48 12.96
C LEU A 180 -15.21 -4.22 12.63
N LEU A 181 -15.57 -3.01 12.19
CA LEU A 181 -16.92 -2.69 11.71
C LEU A 181 -17.32 -3.56 10.52
N LEU A 182 -16.40 -3.74 9.55
CA LEU A 182 -16.63 -4.62 8.41
C LEU A 182 -16.76 -6.09 8.82
N VAL A 183 -15.92 -6.57 9.76
CA VAL A 183 -16.03 -7.92 10.32
C VAL A 183 -17.43 -8.13 10.92
N GLY A 184 -17.93 -7.16 11.71
CA GLY A 184 -19.28 -7.20 12.28
C GLY A 184 -20.33 -7.31 11.19
N GLN A 185 -20.28 -6.45 10.20
CA GLN A 185 -21.23 -6.48 9.08
C GLN A 185 -21.23 -7.79 8.33
N TYR A 186 -20.05 -8.32 8.00
CA TYR A 186 -19.95 -9.59 7.26
C TYR A 186 -20.37 -10.79 8.11
N TYR A 187 -20.15 -10.73 9.43
CA TYR A 187 -20.59 -11.79 10.33
C TYR A 187 -22.12 -11.84 10.45
N ASP A 188 -22.76 -10.68 10.61
CA ASP A 188 -24.23 -10.56 10.76
C ASP A 188 -24.95 -10.82 9.43
N ASN A 189 -24.32 -10.48 8.30
CA ASN A 189 -24.91 -10.59 6.95
C ASN A 189 -24.17 -11.62 6.11
N ARG A 190 -24.36 -12.91 6.42
CA ARG A 190 -23.79 -14.03 5.65
C ARG A 190 -24.42 -14.19 4.26
N ASN A 191 -25.59 -13.58 4.02
CA ASN A 191 -26.30 -13.62 2.75
C ASN A 191 -26.13 -12.32 1.98
N ALA A 192 -26.04 -12.42 0.65
CA ALA A 192 -25.87 -11.27 -0.24
C ALA A 192 -27.08 -10.33 -0.32
N VAL A 193 -28.26 -10.78 0.16
CA VAL A 193 -29.52 -10.02 0.08
C VAL A 193 -30.23 -10.05 1.42
N ILE A 194 -30.50 -8.87 1.99
CA ILE A 194 -31.40 -8.70 3.13
C ILE A 194 -32.78 -8.32 2.57
N VAL A 195 -33.74 -9.21 2.74
CA VAL A 195 -35.12 -8.97 2.29
C VAL A 195 -35.85 -8.14 3.36
N GLY A 196 -36.27 -6.92 3.01
CA GLY A 196 -37.31 -6.20 3.76
C GLY A 196 -36.87 -5.08 4.69
N THR A 197 -35.68 -4.58 4.65
CA THR A 197 -35.24 -3.40 5.42
C THR A 197 -34.67 -2.32 4.50
N ASN A 198 -34.99 -1.04 4.81
CA ASN A 198 -34.31 0.10 4.21
C ASN A 198 -32.84 0.06 4.67
N ASN A 199 -31.98 -0.53 3.85
CA ASN A 199 -30.55 -0.50 4.09
C ASN A 199 -30.04 0.91 3.85
N ALA A 200 -29.83 1.67 4.91
CA ALA A 200 -28.93 2.81 4.84
C ALA A 200 -27.55 2.25 4.51
N PRO A 201 -26.87 2.73 3.45
CA PRO A 201 -25.54 2.26 3.14
C PRO A 201 -24.63 2.53 4.33
N MET A 202 -23.89 1.50 4.78
CA MET A 202 -22.94 1.57 5.90
C MET A 202 -21.72 2.46 5.60
N GLY A 203 -21.71 3.11 4.42
CA GLY A 203 -20.58 3.88 3.91
C GLY A 203 -20.03 4.95 4.84
N LEU A 204 -20.89 5.66 5.57
CA LEU A 204 -20.45 6.83 6.32
C LEU A 204 -19.50 6.55 7.50
N GLY A 205 -19.65 5.44 8.21
CA GLY A 205 -18.79 5.14 9.36
C GLY A 205 -17.42 4.59 8.98
N PHE A 206 -17.40 3.68 8.02
CA PHE A 206 -16.19 3.03 7.52
C PHE A 206 -15.34 4.00 6.68
N GLU A 207 -15.96 4.68 5.72
CA GLU A 207 -15.27 5.62 4.82
C GLU A 207 -14.69 6.79 5.61
N TYR A 208 -15.46 7.37 6.53
CA TYR A 208 -15.00 8.48 7.37
C TYR A 208 -13.75 8.16 8.19
N LEU A 209 -13.63 6.91 8.68
CA LEU A 209 -12.44 6.46 9.41
C LEU A 209 -11.22 6.29 8.49
N LEU A 210 -11.43 5.96 7.23
CA LEU A 210 -10.37 5.68 6.27
C LEU A 210 -9.95 6.90 5.43
N ASP A 211 -10.82 7.85 5.22
CA ASP A 211 -10.54 9.04 4.36
C ASP A 211 -9.26 9.80 4.73
N PRO A 212 -8.91 10.01 6.02
CA PRO A 212 -7.67 10.68 6.38
C PRO A 212 -6.40 9.94 5.94
N TYR A 213 -6.52 8.63 5.65
CA TYR A 213 -5.41 7.77 5.25
C TYR A 213 -5.30 7.58 3.73
N LYS A 214 -6.25 8.11 2.96
CA LYS A 214 -6.15 8.08 1.50
C LYS A 214 -4.96 8.89 1.01
N ILE A 215 -4.22 8.32 0.07
CA ILE A 215 -3.17 9.05 -0.64
C ILE A 215 -3.86 9.97 -1.64
N GLN A 216 -3.76 11.28 -1.42
CA GLN A 216 -4.24 12.27 -2.36
C GLN A 216 -3.31 12.30 -3.57
N ILE A 217 -3.82 11.84 -4.71
CA ILE A 217 -3.13 12.00 -5.98
C ILE A 217 -3.49 13.39 -6.50
N ILE A 218 -2.58 14.35 -6.30
CA ILE A 218 -2.69 15.66 -6.96
C ILE A 218 -2.19 15.44 -8.39
N LEU A 219 -3.12 15.52 -9.34
CA LEU A 219 -2.85 15.44 -10.77
C LEU A 219 -2.16 16.71 -11.29
#